data_db8d73d066fc67fde321425d5e999bd7
#
_entry.id   db8d73d066fc67fde321425d5e999bd7
#
_cell.length_a   1.000
_cell.length_b   1.000
_cell.length_c   1.000
_cell.angle_alpha   90.00
_cell.angle_beta   90.00
_cell.angle_gamma   90.00
#
_symmetry.space_group_name_H-M   'P 1'
#
loop_
_entity.id
_entity.type
_entity.pdbx_description
1 polymer ?
#
loop_
_entity_poly.entity_id
_entity_poly.type
_entity_poly.pdbx_seq_one_letter_code
_entity_poly.pdbx_strand_id
1 'polypeptide(L)'
;MEEQALQFVTYDEKQLEIAKRFVAIRKSKKVSQQRLSILSGVSYASIRRFEKTGDISLSSLVKLALALQLYDDLDNLFVNHSKYKTIEEIINDQKD
;
A
#
# COMPACT_ATOMS: atom_id res chain seq x y z
N MET A 1 18.38 -10.89 -17.55
CA MET A 1 18.34 -11.95 -16.73
C MET A 1 19.00 -11.68 -15.47
N GLU A 2 20.27 -11.40 -15.50
CA GLU A 2 20.93 -11.06 -14.29
C GLU A 2 20.31 -9.86 -13.64
N GLU A 3 19.81 -8.95 -14.46
CA GLU A 3 19.18 -7.78 -13.88
C GLU A 3 18.04 -8.14 -12.99
N GLN A 4 17.28 -9.14 -13.39
CA GLN A 4 16.15 -9.52 -12.56
C GLN A 4 16.61 -10.11 -11.25
N ALA A 5 17.65 -10.92 -11.29
CA ALA A 5 18.17 -11.47 -10.06
C ALA A 5 18.67 -10.37 -9.14
N LEU A 6 19.26 -9.33 -9.74
CA LEU A 6 19.77 -8.21 -8.95
C LEU A 6 18.67 -7.30 -8.43
N GLN A 7 17.46 -7.50 -8.93
CA GLN A 7 16.35 -6.65 -8.53
C GLN A 7 15.51 -7.27 -7.44
N PHE A 8 16.02 -8.29 -6.80
CA PHE A 8 15.34 -8.79 -5.62
C PHE A 8 15.16 -7.69 -4.62
N VAL A 9 13.94 -7.55 -4.14
CA VAL A 9 13.59 -6.57 -3.14
C VAL A 9 12.98 -7.32 -1.98
N THR A 10 13.45 -7.06 -0.79
CA THR A 10 12.89 -7.70 0.38
C THR A 10 11.52 -7.10 0.67
N TYR A 11 10.71 -7.83 1.46
CA TYR A 11 9.37 -7.36 1.75
C TYR A 11 9.41 -6.04 2.54
N ASP A 12 10.38 -5.88 3.42
CA ASP A 12 10.45 -4.66 4.22
C ASP A 12 10.89 -3.47 3.37
N GLU A 13 11.75 -3.69 2.37
CA GLU A 13 12.06 -2.61 1.45
C GLU A 13 10.84 -2.18 0.66
N LYS A 14 10.04 -3.14 0.24
CA LYS A 14 8.83 -2.84 -0.50
C LYS A 14 7.83 -2.11 0.38
N GLN A 15 7.72 -2.52 1.64
CA GLN A 15 6.84 -1.83 2.57
C GLN A 15 7.29 -0.39 2.78
N LEU A 16 8.60 -0.16 2.88
CA LEU A 16 9.11 1.18 3.06
C LEU A 16 8.83 2.05 1.82
N GLU A 17 8.93 1.47 0.63
CA GLU A 17 8.57 2.20 -0.58
C GLU A 17 7.12 2.66 -0.53
N ILE A 18 6.23 1.77 -0.10
CA ILE A 18 4.82 2.10 0.02
C ILE A 18 4.63 3.23 1.03
N ALA A 19 5.32 3.12 2.17
CA ALA A 19 5.22 4.15 3.19
C ALA A 19 5.69 5.51 2.67
N LYS A 20 6.78 5.52 1.92
CA LYS A 20 7.29 6.78 1.38
C LYS A 20 6.30 7.42 0.42
N ARG A 21 5.64 6.61 -0.41
CA ARG A 21 4.61 7.14 -1.29
C ARG A 21 3.44 7.71 -0.50
N PHE A 22 3.07 7.01 0.57
CA PHE A 22 1.98 7.48 1.42
C PHE A 22 2.36 8.82 2.07
N VAL A 23 3.58 8.93 2.58
CA VAL A 23 4.04 10.17 3.22
C VAL A 23 3.95 11.34 2.24
N ALA A 24 4.38 11.12 0.99
CA ALA A 24 4.32 12.17 -0.02
C ALA A 24 2.90 12.65 -0.24
N ILE A 25 1.95 11.72 -0.27
CA ILE A 25 0.54 12.07 -0.44
C ILE A 25 0.04 12.85 0.78
N ARG A 26 0.35 12.36 1.98
CA ARG A 26 -0.08 13.03 3.19
C ARG A 26 0.43 14.47 3.21
N LYS A 27 1.71 14.65 2.90
CA LYS A 27 2.31 15.98 2.91
C LYS A 27 1.71 16.87 1.85
N SER A 28 1.41 16.33 0.68
CA SER A 28 0.80 17.11 -0.38
C SER A 28 -0.59 17.61 0.02
N LYS A 29 -1.27 16.86 0.86
CA LYS A 29 -2.58 17.27 1.37
C LYS A 29 -2.45 18.14 2.62
N LYS A 30 -1.24 18.39 3.08
CA LYS A 30 -0.96 19.25 4.23
C LYS A 30 -1.62 18.75 5.50
N VAL A 31 -1.60 17.45 5.69
CA VAL A 31 -2.14 16.82 6.88
C VAL A 31 -0.98 16.36 7.74
N SER A 32 -0.93 16.81 8.99
CA SER A 32 0.11 16.40 9.91
C SER A 32 -0.15 14.97 10.37
N GLN A 33 0.87 14.35 10.97
CA GLN A 33 0.69 13.01 11.52
C GLN A 33 -0.33 13.01 12.65
N GLN A 34 -0.31 14.04 13.50
CA GLN A 34 -1.30 14.13 14.56
C GLN A 34 -2.71 14.27 14.00
N ARG A 35 -2.86 15.12 13.00
CA ARG A 35 -4.17 15.28 12.39
C ARG A 35 -4.64 13.99 11.77
N LEU A 36 -3.74 13.28 11.10
CA LEU A 36 -4.09 12.01 10.50
C LEU A 36 -4.52 11.00 11.56
N SER A 37 -3.86 11.02 12.72
CA SER A 37 -4.26 10.14 13.81
C SER A 37 -5.70 10.41 14.22
N ILE A 38 -6.07 11.69 14.34
CA ILE A 38 -7.42 12.06 14.73
C ILE A 38 -8.42 11.61 13.65
N LEU A 39 -8.10 11.86 12.40
CA LEU A 39 -9.00 11.55 11.31
C LEU A 39 -9.19 10.06 11.11
N SER A 40 -8.13 9.29 11.32
CA SER A 40 -8.15 7.86 10.98
C SER A 40 -8.50 6.96 12.15
N GLY A 41 -8.27 7.45 13.37
CA GLY A 41 -8.38 6.58 14.53
C GLY A 41 -7.19 5.68 14.74
N VAL A 42 -6.14 5.82 13.92
CA VAL A 42 -4.91 5.06 14.10
C VAL A 42 -4.00 5.87 15.03
N SER A 43 -3.34 5.19 15.96
CA SER A 43 -2.54 5.91 16.95
C SER A 43 -1.39 6.65 16.29
N TYR A 44 -1.01 7.76 16.89
CA TYR A 44 0.11 8.56 16.42
C TYR A 44 1.39 7.71 16.35
N ALA A 45 1.61 6.88 17.36
CA ALA A 45 2.79 6.03 17.38
C ALA A 45 2.80 5.05 16.20
N SER A 46 1.64 4.48 15.86
CA SER A 46 1.54 3.57 14.73
C SER A 46 1.82 4.29 13.42
N ILE A 47 1.33 5.50 13.28
CA ILE A 47 1.57 6.29 12.06
C ILE A 47 3.06 6.58 11.93
N ARG A 48 3.69 7.02 13.01
CA ARG A 48 5.13 7.31 12.99
C ARG A 48 5.94 6.06 12.63
N ARG A 49 5.58 4.93 13.22
CA ARG A 49 6.29 3.69 12.93
C ARG A 49 6.12 3.29 11.47
N PHE A 50 4.90 3.39 10.96
CA PHE A 50 4.64 3.07 9.57
C PHE A 50 5.48 3.95 8.64
N GLU A 51 5.46 5.25 8.88
CA GLU A 51 6.16 6.16 7.99
C GLU A 51 7.66 5.99 8.03
N LYS A 52 8.17 5.50 9.17
CA LYS A 52 9.60 5.30 9.32
C LYS A 52 10.06 3.94 8.82
N THR A 53 9.27 2.91 9.02
CA THR A 53 9.70 1.53 8.76
C THR A 53 8.88 0.81 7.70
N GLY A 54 7.69 1.30 7.39
CA GLY A 54 6.79 0.59 6.49
C GLY A 54 5.91 -0.43 7.20
N ASP A 55 6.05 -0.59 8.50
CA ASP A 55 5.36 -1.64 9.24
C ASP A 55 4.02 -1.13 9.76
N ILE A 56 2.94 -1.79 9.33
CA ILE A 56 1.59 -1.41 9.74
C ILE A 56 0.68 -2.59 9.42
N SER A 57 -0.40 -2.72 10.19
CA SER A 57 -1.40 -3.71 9.85
C SER A 57 -2.19 -3.25 8.63
N LEU A 58 -2.72 -4.20 7.89
CA LEU A 58 -3.53 -3.85 6.72
C LEU A 58 -4.73 -3.00 7.13
N SER A 59 -5.38 -3.35 8.23
CA SER A 59 -6.55 -2.59 8.65
C SER A 59 -6.19 -1.15 8.96
N SER A 60 -5.06 -0.93 9.63
CA SER A 60 -4.64 0.44 9.91
C SER A 60 -4.28 1.19 8.64
N LEU A 61 -3.61 0.53 7.70
CA LEU A 61 -3.28 1.17 6.43
C LEU A 61 -4.54 1.60 5.69
N VAL A 62 -5.55 0.74 5.67
CA VAL A 62 -6.81 1.08 5.03
C VAL A 62 -7.45 2.28 5.73
N LYS A 63 -7.41 2.30 7.06
CA LYS A 63 -7.97 3.45 7.80
C LYS A 63 -7.23 4.74 7.44
N LEU A 64 -5.92 4.68 7.31
CA LEU A 64 -5.14 5.86 6.93
C LEU A 64 -5.52 6.33 5.53
N ALA A 65 -5.63 5.39 4.61
CA ALA A 65 -5.97 5.73 3.23
C ALA A 65 -7.37 6.35 3.14
N LEU A 66 -8.32 5.80 3.87
CA LEU A 66 -9.67 6.36 3.88
C LEU A 66 -9.68 7.75 4.47
N ALA A 67 -8.88 7.98 5.52
CA ALA A 67 -8.80 9.30 6.15
C ALA A 67 -8.29 10.35 5.18
N LEU A 68 -7.42 9.96 4.25
CA LEU A 68 -6.89 10.87 3.23
C LEU A 68 -7.71 10.80 1.95
N GLN A 69 -8.83 10.09 1.95
CA GLN A 69 -9.75 9.99 0.81
C GLN A 69 -9.09 9.36 -0.41
N LEU A 70 -8.26 8.38 -0.18
CA LEU A 70 -7.57 7.66 -1.25
C LEU A 70 -8.41 6.47 -1.70
N TYR A 71 -9.68 6.75 -2.03
CA TYR A 71 -10.62 5.69 -2.39
C TYR A 71 -10.21 4.96 -3.65
N ASP A 72 -9.77 5.71 -4.66
CA ASP A 72 -9.40 5.10 -5.92
C ASP A 72 -8.19 4.21 -5.76
N ASP A 73 -7.23 4.62 -4.94
CA ASP A 73 -6.06 3.79 -4.71
C ASP A 73 -6.44 2.47 -4.07
N LEU A 74 -7.36 2.50 -3.10
CA LEU A 74 -7.81 1.28 -2.47
C LEU A 74 -8.61 0.41 -3.44
N ASP A 75 -9.51 1.04 -4.20
CA ASP A 75 -10.36 0.31 -5.12
C ASP A 75 -9.57 -0.34 -6.25
N ASN A 76 -8.46 0.26 -6.62
CA ASN A 76 -7.66 -0.23 -7.73
C ASN A 76 -6.50 -1.10 -7.32
N LEU A 77 -6.31 -1.31 -6.02
CA LEU A 77 -5.20 -2.12 -5.55
C LEU A 77 -5.33 -3.53 -6.11
N PHE A 78 -4.30 -3.96 -6.84
CA PHE A 78 -4.22 -5.29 -7.45
C PHE A 78 -5.27 -5.55 -8.53
N VAL A 79 -5.96 -4.51 -8.96
CA VAL A 79 -7.01 -4.71 -9.97
C VAL A 79 -6.43 -4.78 -11.38
N ASN A 80 -5.37 -4.03 -11.63
CA ASN A 80 -4.80 -3.94 -12.97
C ASN A 80 -3.89 -5.12 -13.24
N HIS A 81 -4.47 -6.29 -13.42
CA HIS A 81 -3.71 -7.50 -13.68
C HIS A 81 -4.36 -8.30 -14.81
N SER A 82 -4.75 -7.61 -15.87
CA SER A 82 -5.46 -8.26 -16.96
C SER A 82 -4.67 -9.41 -17.54
N LYS A 83 -3.36 -9.28 -17.61
CA LYS A 83 -2.53 -10.34 -18.13
C LYS A 83 -2.60 -11.59 -17.25
N TYR A 84 -2.55 -11.41 -15.95
CA TYR A 84 -2.66 -12.53 -15.03
C TYR A 84 -4.05 -13.13 -15.07
N LYS A 85 -5.04 -12.27 -15.15
CA LYS A 85 -6.40 -12.73 -15.19
C LYS A 85 -6.63 -13.63 -16.39
N THR A 86 -6.10 -13.24 -17.54
CA THR A 86 -6.26 -14.07 -18.74
C THR A 86 -5.66 -15.44 -18.52
N ILE A 87 -4.48 -15.50 -17.93
CA ILE A 87 -3.84 -16.77 -17.68
C ILE A 87 -4.65 -17.60 -16.70
N GLU A 88 -5.12 -16.96 -15.65
CA GLU A 88 -5.91 -17.65 -14.65
C GLU A 88 -7.21 -18.18 -15.21
N GLU A 89 -7.84 -17.40 -16.05
CA GLU A 89 -9.08 -17.84 -16.66
C GLU A 89 -8.85 -19.08 -17.48
N ILE A 90 -7.77 -19.13 -18.23
CA ILE A 90 -7.46 -20.30 -19.02
C ILE A 90 -7.22 -21.49 -18.11
N ILE A 91 -6.48 -21.30 -17.04
CA ILE A 91 -6.19 -22.38 -16.12
C ILE A 91 -7.47 -22.88 -15.43
N ASN A 92 -8.29 -21.94 -15.00
CA ASN A 92 -9.52 -22.32 -14.31
C ASN A 92 -10.48 -23.03 -15.24
N ASP A 93 -10.57 -22.57 -16.48
CA ASP A 93 -11.39 -23.23 -17.45
C ASP A 93 -10.96 -24.67 -17.65
N GLN A 94 -9.67 -24.90 -17.67
CA GLN A 94 -9.16 -26.26 -17.81
C GLN A 94 -9.47 -27.12 -16.62
N LYS A 95 -9.49 -26.53 -15.45
CA LYS A 95 -9.79 -27.29 -14.25
C LYS A 95 -11.24 -27.71 -14.20
N ASP A 96 -12.09 -26.88 -14.68
CA ASP A 96 -13.51 -27.14 -14.61
C ASP A 96 -13.93 -28.00 -15.78
#